data_51938e28f37cd410cbfd5dc09d4c7208
#
_entry.id   51938e28f37cd410cbfd5dc09d4c7208
#
_cell.length_a   1.000
_cell.length_b   1.000
_cell.length_c   1.000
_cell.angle_alpha   90.00
_cell.angle_beta   90.00
_cell.angle_gamma   90.00
#
_symmetry.space_group_name_H-M   'P 1'
#
loop_
_entity.id
_entity.type
_entity.pdbx_description
1 polymer ?
#
loop_
_entity_poly.entity_id
_entity_poly.type
_entity_poly.pdbx_seq_one_letter_code
_entity_poly.pdbx_strand_id
1 'polypeptide(L)'
;MTTTAPASETQTFTVTEEINVRASLEQTFASLVANMGRLNEAPDGTALPMVLEPHPGGRWYRDLGGDNGHLWGFVQSIKRPVLLEIWGPLFMSTAATSNLLYRLTETPEGTLIKFTHTLVGPFPEDHRPRLASGWAALHARVRKAAETAAK
;
A
#
# COMPACT_ATOMS: atom_id res chain seq x y z
N MET A 1 13.80 13.86 -34.40
CA MET A 1 13.63 12.52 -34.98
C MET A 1 12.88 11.62 -33.99
N THR A 2 11.90 10.90 -34.50
CA THR A 2 11.12 9.99 -33.67
C THR A 2 11.59 8.55 -33.89
N THR A 3 11.83 7.83 -32.80
CA THR A 3 12.23 6.44 -32.87
C THR A 3 11.12 5.57 -32.28
N THR A 4 10.76 4.51 -32.99
CA THR A 4 9.81 3.52 -32.51
C THR A 4 10.56 2.26 -32.09
N ALA A 5 10.30 1.80 -30.87
CA ALA A 5 10.86 0.57 -30.34
C ALA A 5 9.74 -0.35 -29.86
N PRO A 6 9.94 -1.68 -29.84
CA PRO A 6 8.96 -2.58 -29.23
C PRO A 6 8.71 -2.19 -27.77
N ALA A 7 7.45 -2.26 -27.33
CA ALA A 7 7.11 -2.09 -25.93
C ALA A 7 7.71 -3.24 -25.11
N SER A 8 8.06 -2.95 -23.86
CA SER A 8 8.41 -4.01 -22.91
C SER A 8 7.27 -5.00 -22.79
N GLU A 9 7.60 -6.27 -22.59
CA GLU A 9 6.59 -7.30 -22.42
C GLU A 9 5.71 -6.99 -21.21
N THR A 10 4.39 -7.09 -21.39
CA THR A 10 3.43 -6.89 -20.30
C THR A 10 3.49 -8.07 -19.35
N GLN A 11 3.62 -7.76 -18.07
CA GLN A 11 3.65 -8.74 -17.00
C GLN A 11 2.41 -8.57 -16.12
N THR A 12 1.99 -9.66 -15.51
CA THR A 12 0.97 -9.65 -14.46
C THR A 12 1.49 -10.49 -13.33
N PHE A 13 1.54 -9.93 -12.12
CA PHE A 13 1.90 -10.73 -10.96
C PHE A 13 1.19 -10.22 -9.72
N THR A 14 1.16 -11.09 -8.69
CA THR A 14 0.43 -10.83 -7.46
C THR A 14 1.35 -11.13 -6.29
N VAL A 15 1.32 -10.23 -5.31
CA VAL A 15 1.94 -10.41 -3.99
C VAL A 15 0.80 -10.49 -2.98
N THR A 16 0.83 -11.51 -2.13
CA THR A 16 -0.17 -11.66 -1.06
C THR A 16 0.52 -11.77 0.29
N GLU A 17 -0.16 -11.29 1.33
CA GLU A 17 0.29 -11.46 2.70
C GLU A 17 -0.92 -11.55 3.63
N GLU A 18 -0.84 -12.41 4.64
CA GLU A 18 -1.80 -12.47 5.72
C GLU A 18 -1.09 -12.07 7.02
N ILE A 19 -1.69 -11.14 7.77
CA ILE A 19 -1.10 -10.62 8.99
C ILE A 19 -2.12 -10.76 10.13
N ASN A 20 -1.75 -11.48 11.17
CA ASN A 20 -2.53 -11.56 12.39
C ASN A 20 -2.13 -10.44 13.33
N VAL A 21 -3.11 -9.66 13.79
CA VAL A 21 -2.90 -8.49 14.63
C VAL A 21 -3.73 -8.64 15.92
N ARG A 22 -3.07 -8.50 17.06
CA ARG A 22 -3.73 -8.58 18.37
C ARG A 22 -4.29 -7.22 18.76
N ALA A 23 -5.24 -6.75 17.97
CA ALA A 23 -5.95 -5.50 18.17
C ALA A 23 -7.30 -5.58 17.50
N SER A 24 -8.23 -4.70 17.87
CA SER A 24 -9.57 -4.66 17.27
C SER A 24 -9.52 -4.30 15.80
N LEU A 25 -10.63 -4.54 15.09
CA LEU A 25 -10.79 -4.08 13.70
C LEU A 25 -10.53 -2.58 13.57
N GLU A 26 -11.10 -1.79 14.48
CA GLU A 26 -11.00 -0.33 14.44
C GLU A 26 -9.57 0.14 14.66
N GLN A 27 -8.87 -0.43 15.64
CA GLN A 27 -7.48 -0.09 15.93
C GLN A 27 -6.55 -0.50 14.79
N THR A 28 -6.77 -1.68 14.23
CA THR A 28 -5.98 -2.19 13.12
C THR A 28 -6.17 -1.35 11.86
N PHE A 29 -7.41 -1.02 11.52
CA PHE A 29 -7.71 -0.19 10.36
C PHE A 29 -7.14 1.23 10.52
N ALA A 30 -7.27 1.82 11.70
CA ALA A 30 -6.69 3.14 11.98
C ALA A 30 -5.17 3.12 11.84
N SER A 31 -4.51 2.06 12.31
CA SER A 31 -3.07 1.88 12.16
C SER A 31 -2.66 1.73 10.69
N LEU A 32 -3.44 1.00 9.90
CA LEU A 32 -3.20 0.84 8.46
C LEU A 32 -3.21 2.21 7.77
N VAL A 33 -4.26 2.98 7.97
CA VAL A 33 -4.40 4.31 7.36
C VAL A 33 -3.27 5.24 7.81
N ALA A 34 -2.94 5.25 9.09
CA ALA A 34 -1.89 6.12 9.63
C ALA A 34 -0.51 5.76 9.08
N ASN A 35 -0.19 4.47 8.96
CA ASN A 35 1.12 4.01 8.47
C ASN A 35 1.25 4.10 6.95
N MET A 36 0.16 4.15 6.21
CA MET A 36 0.18 4.49 4.79
C MET A 36 0.21 6.00 4.57
N GLY A 37 -0.14 6.78 5.58
CA GLY A 37 -0.17 8.23 5.56
C GLY A 37 1.05 8.85 6.23
N ARG A 38 0.79 9.72 7.20
CA ARG A 38 1.84 10.53 7.85
C ARG A 38 2.93 9.73 8.55
N LEU A 39 2.65 8.50 8.98
CA LEU A 39 3.61 7.64 9.67
C LEU A 39 4.36 6.71 8.73
N ASN A 40 4.15 6.84 7.41
CA ASN A 40 4.81 5.97 6.45
C ASN A 40 6.34 6.10 6.51
N GLU A 41 7.02 4.99 6.26
CA GLU A 41 8.48 4.91 6.22
C GLU A 41 8.92 4.15 4.97
N ALA A 42 10.13 4.46 4.51
CA ALA A 42 10.80 3.63 3.53
C ALA A 42 11.21 2.29 4.18
N PRO A 43 11.51 1.25 3.38
CA PRO A 43 11.90 -0.06 3.94
C PRO A 43 13.12 -0.01 4.88
N ASP A 44 14.00 0.98 4.72
CA ASP A 44 15.17 1.18 5.58
C ASP A 44 14.85 1.92 6.89
N GLY A 45 13.59 2.29 7.12
CA GLY A 45 13.15 3.01 8.32
C GLY A 45 13.20 4.51 8.19
N THR A 46 13.68 5.06 7.07
CA THR A 46 13.67 6.51 6.84
C THR A 46 12.23 7.01 6.73
N ALA A 47 11.91 8.12 7.41
CA ALA A 47 10.58 8.70 7.33
C ALA A 47 10.23 9.06 5.89
N LEU A 48 9.05 8.63 5.46
CA LEU A 48 8.52 8.89 4.12
C LEU A 48 7.03 9.26 4.26
N PRO A 49 6.73 10.41 4.89
CA PRO A 49 5.35 10.77 5.15
C PRO A 49 4.58 10.95 3.85
N MET A 50 3.38 10.36 3.82
CA MET A 50 2.47 10.43 2.70
C MET A 50 1.19 11.13 3.12
N VAL A 51 0.41 11.57 2.16
CA VAL A 51 -0.97 12.00 2.38
C VAL A 51 -1.87 10.91 1.83
N LEU A 52 -2.77 10.42 2.67
CA LEU A 52 -3.83 9.50 2.26
C LEU A 52 -5.16 10.15 2.62
N GLU A 53 -5.94 10.46 1.60
CA GLU A 53 -7.28 11.03 1.75
C GLU A 53 -8.26 9.85 1.83
N PRO A 54 -8.75 9.47 3.02
CA PRO A 54 -9.41 8.17 3.20
C PRO A 54 -10.90 8.21 2.88
N HIS A 55 -11.22 8.46 1.63
CA HIS A 55 -12.59 8.43 1.08
C HIS A 55 -12.54 8.01 -0.38
N PRO A 56 -13.66 7.55 -0.99
CA PRO A 56 -13.66 7.19 -2.40
C PRO A 56 -13.19 8.34 -3.29
N GLY A 57 -12.27 8.07 -4.19
CA GLY A 57 -11.64 9.09 -5.03
C GLY A 57 -10.54 9.89 -4.35
N GLY A 58 -10.30 9.65 -3.06
CA GLY A 58 -9.19 10.28 -2.33
C GLY A 58 -7.84 9.90 -2.91
N ARG A 59 -6.87 10.79 -2.76
CA ARG A 59 -5.51 10.59 -3.29
C ARG A 59 -4.61 9.94 -2.24
N TRP A 60 -3.64 9.20 -2.73
CA TRP A 60 -2.50 8.73 -1.95
C TRP A 60 -1.25 9.24 -2.64
N TYR A 61 -0.56 10.19 -2.00
CA TYR A 61 0.54 10.89 -2.67
C TYR A 61 1.58 11.38 -1.68
N ARG A 62 2.78 11.61 -2.20
CA ARG A 62 3.85 12.29 -1.50
C ARG A 62 3.83 13.77 -1.85
N ASP A 63 3.75 14.61 -0.82
CA ASP A 63 3.78 16.06 -0.97
C ASP A 63 5.19 16.56 -0.65
N LEU A 64 5.85 17.18 -1.63
CA LEU A 64 7.18 17.75 -1.48
C LEU A 64 7.12 19.28 -1.34
N GLY A 65 5.92 19.86 -1.26
CA GLY A 65 5.72 21.30 -1.16
C GLY A 65 5.77 22.00 -2.50
N GLY A 66 5.13 23.18 -2.60
CA GLY A 66 5.13 24.00 -3.82
C GLY A 66 4.51 23.30 -5.03
N ASP A 67 3.49 22.49 -4.80
CA ASP A 67 2.83 21.67 -5.83
C ASP A 67 3.75 20.65 -6.48
N ASN A 68 4.82 20.26 -5.79
CA ASN A 68 5.70 19.16 -6.20
C ASN A 68 5.38 17.91 -5.40
N GLY A 69 5.55 16.76 -6.02
CA GLY A 69 5.32 15.50 -5.34
C GLY A 69 5.13 14.33 -6.29
N HIS A 70 4.58 13.25 -5.76
CA HIS A 70 4.40 12.00 -6.50
C HIS A 70 3.06 11.36 -6.13
N LEU A 71 2.17 11.26 -7.09
CA LEU A 71 0.88 10.59 -6.91
C LEU A 71 1.06 9.08 -7.04
N TRP A 72 0.74 8.37 -5.97
CA TRP A 72 0.85 6.91 -5.93
C TRP A 72 -0.45 6.22 -6.31
N GLY A 73 -1.60 6.82 -6.02
CA GLY A 73 -2.86 6.20 -6.38
C GLY A 73 -4.08 6.93 -5.85
N PHE A 74 -5.21 6.26 -6.04
CA PHE A 74 -6.51 6.74 -5.59
C PHE A 74 -7.22 5.66 -4.80
N VAL A 75 -7.98 6.07 -3.79
CA VAL A 75 -8.86 5.16 -3.07
C VAL A 75 -10.02 4.81 -3.99
N GLN A 76 -10.11 3.54 -4.38
CA GLN A 76 -11.21 3.03 -5.20
C GLN A 76 -12.43 2.71 -4.34
N SER A 77 -12.19 1.99 -3.25
CA SER A 77 -13.26 1.68 -2.31
C SER A 77 -12.71 1.66 -0.88
N ILE A 78 -13.56 2.04 0.04
CA ILE A 78 -13.24 2.02 1.47
C ILE A 78 -14.51 1.72 2.24
N LYS A 79 -14.42 0.79 3.18
CA LYS A 79 -15.50 0.49 4.13
C LYS A 79 -14.85 0.25 5.49
N ARG A 80 -14.91 1.24 6.35
CA ARG A 80 -14.31 1.14 7.69
C ARG A 80 -15.11 0.14 8.53
N PRO A 81 -14.45 -0.71 9.29
CA PRO A 81 -13.00 -0.93 9.40
C PRO A 81 -12.52 -2.18 8.66
N VAL A 82 -13.17 -2.58 7.55
CA VAL A 82 -12.99 -3.90 6.94
C VAL A 82 -12.41 -3.90 5.53
N LEU A 83 -12.39 -2.75 4.83
CA LEU A 83 -11.98 -2.73 3.43
C LEU A 83 -11.26 -1.44 3.07
N LEU A 84 -10.13 -1.59 2.38
CA LEU A 84 -9.43 -0.49 1.71
C LEU A 84 -8.88 -1.00 0.39
N GLU A 85 -9.26 -0.35 -0.70
CA GLU A 85 -8.77 -0.69 -2.04
C GLU A 85 -8.23 0.58 -2.71
N ILE A 86 -7.00 0.47 -3.23
CA ILE A 86 -6.28 1.59 -3.87
C ILE A 86 -5.79 1.11 -5.23
N TRP A 87 -5.90 1.98 -6.24
CA TRP A 87 -5.33 1.70 -7.56
C TRP A 87 -4.44 2.85 -8.00
N GLY A 88 -3.41 2.54 -8.78
CA GLY A 88 -2.52 3.56 -9.33
C GLY A 88 -1.14 3.02 -9.65
N PRO A 89 -0.22 3.92 -10.06
CA PRO A 89 1.15 3.54 -10.40
C PRO A 89 2.00 3.21 -9.18
N LEU A 90 1.59 3.61 -7.99
CA LEU A 90 2.34 3.54 -6.74
C LEU A 90 3.66 4.31 -6.86
N PHE A 91 4.75 3.76 -6.28
CA PHE A 91 6.08 4.37 -6.31
C PHE A 91 6.84 4.11 -7.61
N MET A 92 6.21 3.43 -8.57
CA MET A 92 6.88 3.02 -9.81
C MET A 92 6.85 4.11 -10.87
N SER A 93 7.94 4.21 -11.63
CA SER A 93 8.05 5.13 -12.76
C SER A 93 8.02 4.36 -14.08
N THR A 94 7.09 3.42 -14.19
CA THR A 94 6.86 2.62 -15.39
C THR A 94 5.39 2.73 -15.81
N ALA A 95 5.04 2.17 -16.94
CA ALA A 95 3.65 2.15 -17.40
C ALA A 95 2.81 1.07 -16.69
N ALA A 96 3.32 0.47 -15.63
CA ALA A 96 2.56 -0.50 -14.84
C ALA A 96 1.50 0.20 -13.99
N THR A 97 0.40 -0.50 -13.75
CA THR A 97 -0.63 -0.06 -12.81
C THR A 97 -0.88 -1.17 -11.79
N SER A 98 -1.34 -0.76 -10.62
CA SER A 98 -1.52 -1.67 -9.50
C SER A 98 -2.89 -1.54 -8.86
N ASN A 99 -3.33 -2.64 -8.27
CA ASN A 99 -4.47 -2.66 -7.35
C ASN A 99 -3.97 -3.21 -6.02
N LEU A 100 -4.20 -2.46 -4.95
CA LEU A 100 -3.96 -2.89 -3.58
C LEU A 100 -5.30 -3.17 -2.93
N LEU A 101 -5.45 -4.36 -2.35
CA LEU A 101 -6.68 -4.74 -1.68
C LEU A 101 -6.36 -5.21 -0.26
N TYR A 102 -6.94 -4.51 0.71
CA TYR A 102 -6.88 -4.88 2.12
C TYR A 102 -8.27 -5.28 2.59
N ARG A 103 -8.39 -6.50 3.10
CA ARG A 103 -9.60 -6.98 3.77
C ARG A 103 -9.26 -7.36 5.20
N LEU A 104 -10.00 -6.81 6.16
CA LEU A 104 -9.82 -7.05 7.57
C LEU A 104 -11.01 -7.85 8.10
N THR A 105 -10.71 -8.92 8.84
CA THR A 105 -11.71 -9.80 9.42
C THR A 105 -11.42 -9.96 10.90
N GLU A 106 -12.47 -9.91 11.74
CA GLU A 106 -12.34 -10.17 13.15
C GLU A 106 -12.00 -11.65 13.40
N THR A 107 -11.10 -11.90 14.34
CA THR A 107 -10.71 -13.23 14.77
C THR A 107 -10.81 -13.32 16.29
N PRO A 108 -10.77 -14.54 16.87
CA PRO A 108 -10.79 -14.67 18.34
C PRO A 108 -9.65 -13.91 19.03
N GLU A 109 -8.49 -13.77 18.38
CA GLU A 109 -7.32 -13.09 18.96
C GLU A 109 -7.22 -11.61 18.57
N GLY A 110 -8.06 -11.15 17.65
CA GLY A 110 -8.01 -9.76 17.19
C GLY A 110 -8.48 -9.59 15.76
N THR A 111 -7.55 -9.36 14.84
CA THR A 111 -7.85 -9.06 13.43
C THR A 111 -6.91 -9.82 12.49
N LEU A 112 -7.46 -10.34 11.41
CA LEU A 112 -6.67 -10.85 10.29
C LEU A 112 -6.73 -9.85 9.15
N ILE A 113 -5.57 -9.39 8.69
CA ILE A 113 -5.44 -8.58 7.48
C ILE A 113 -5.09 -9.52 6.33
N LYS A 114 -5.91 -9.50 5.27
CA LYS A 114 -5.58 -10.16 4.00
C LYS A 114 -5.23 -9.07 2.99
N PHE A 115 -3.99 -9.10 2.52
CA PHE A 115 -3.46 -8.13 1.57
C PHE A 115 -3.16 -8.78 0.24
N THR A 116 -3.54 -8.10 -0.85
CA THR A 116 -3.22 -8.50 -2.22
C THR A 116 -2.77 -7.27 -3.00
N HIS A 117 -1.59 -7.37 -3.61
CA HIS A 117 -1.11 -6.41 -4.59
C HIS A 117 -1.06 -7.10 -5.95
N THR A 118 -1.88 -6.67 -6.88
CA THR A 118 -1.86 -7.14 -8.26
C THR A 118 -1.30 -6.03 -9.14
N LEU A 119 -0.29 -6.36 -9.94
CA LEU A 119 0.37 -5.43 -10.85
C LEU A 119 0.22 -5.91 -12.28
N VAL A 120 -0.08 -4.97 -13.18
CA VAL A 120 -0.18 -5.23 -14.62
C VAL A 120 0.66 -4.20 -15.36
N GLY A 121 1.53 -4.66 -16.27
CA GLY A 121 2.31 -3.79 -17.13
C GLY A 121 3.79 -4.12 -17.12
N PRO A 122 4.63 -3.29 -17.77
CA PRO A 122 6.07 -3.49 -17.79
C PRO A 122 6.65 -3.23 -16.40
N PHE A 123 7.38 -4.21 -15.88
CA PHE A 123 7.99 -4.12 -14.57
C PHE A 123 9.29 -4.92 -14.55
N PRO A 124 10.42 -4.35 -14.07
CA PRO A 124 11.68 -5.08 -14.00
C PRO A 124 11.59 -6.28 -13.06
N GLU A 125 11.97 -7.46 -13.57
CA GLU A 125 11.91 -8.72 -12.83
C GLU A 125 12.68 -8.69 -11.50
N ASP A 126 13.85 -8.02 -11.49
CA ASP A 126 14.70 -7.92 -10.32
C ASP A 126 14.10 -7.06 -9.19
N HIS A 127 13.03 -6.32 -9.46
CA HIS A 127 12.32 -5.54 -8.44
C HIS A 127 11.28 -6.35 -7.65
N ARG A 128 10.88 -7.53 -8.12
CA ARG A 128 9.85 -8.35 -7.47
C ARG A 128 10.14 -8.66 -6.00
N PRO A 129 11.36 -9.12 -5.65
CA PRO A 129 11.65 -9.42 -4.25
C PRO A 129 11.54 -8.19 -3.35
N ARG A 130 11.87 -7.01 -3.88
CA ARG A 130 11.78 -5.75 -3.13
C ARG A 130 10.34 -5.35 -2.84
N LEU A 131 9.40 -5.68 -3.73
CA LEU A 131 7.99 -5.43 -3.48
C LEU A 131 7.50 -6.20 -2.28
N ALA A 132 7.74 -7.50 -2.25
CA ALA A 132 7.30 -8.35 -1.15
C ALA A 132 7.91 -7.89 0.18
N SER A 133 9.21 -7.61 0.22
CA SER A 133 9.88 -7.16 1.44
C SER A 133 9.41 -5.77 1.88
N GLY A 134 9.14 -4.87 0.93
CA GLY A 134 8.62 -3.54 1.23
C GLY A 134 7.22 -3.59 1.85
N TRP A 135 6.34 -4.42 1.30
CA TRP A 135 5.01 -4.61 1.89
C TRP A 135 5.09 -5.24 3.27
N ALA A 136 5.94 -6.26 3.43
CA ALA A 136 6.12 -6.89 4.73
C ALA A 136 6.60 -5.90 5.79
N ALA A 137 7.50 -4.98 5.45
CA ALA A 137 7.97 -3.94 6.35
C ALA A 137 6.85 -2.99 6.77
N LEU A 138 6.01 -2.55 5.83
CA LEU A 138 4.86 -1.71 6.13
C LEU A 138 3.90 -2.43 7.06
N HIS A 139 3.56 -3.68 6.75
CA HIS A 139 2.57 -4.43 7.53
C HIS A 139 3.08 -4.76 8.93
N ALA A 140 4.38 -4.94 9.10
CA ALA A 140 4.99 -5.10 10.42
C ALA A 140 4.82 -3.85 11.27
N ARG A 141 4.96 -2.66 10.67
CA ARG A 141 4.73 -1.39 11.38
C ARG A 141 3.25 -1.21 11.73
N VAL A 142 2.36 -1.53 10.81
CA VAL A 142 0.90 -1.49 11.07
C VAL A 142 0.54 -2.37 12.27
N ARG A 143 1.04 -3.60 12.28
CA ARG A 143 0.82 -4.55 13.37
C ARG A 143 1.35 -4.03 14.70
N LYS A 144 2.61 -3.59 14.70
CA LYS A 144 3.26 -3.10 15.92
C LYS A 144 2.51 -1.91 16.52
N ALA A 145 2.13 -0.94 15.69
CA ALA A 145 1.42 0.25 16.16
C ALA A 145 0.03 -0.10 16.69
N ALA A 146 -0.71 -0.97 16.01
CA ALA A 146 -2.04 -1.41 16.44
C ALA A 146 -1.96 -2.16 17.76
N GLU A 147 -1.01 -3.09 17.90
CA GLU A 147 -0.85 -3.87 19.12
C GLU A 147 -0.39 -3.04 20.31
N THR A 148 0.41 -2.01 20.06
CA THR A 148 0.83 -1.07 21.10
C THR A 148 -0.37 -0.23 21.58
N ALA A 149 -1.22 0.23 20.68
CA ALA A 149 -2.42 0.98 21.02
C ALA A 149 -3.45 0.14 21.77
N ALA A 150 -3.44 -1.19 21.61
CA ALA A 150 -4.39 -2.11 22.23
C ALA A 150 -4.04 -2.46 23.68
N LYS A 151 -2.84 -2.10 24.15
CA LYS A 151 -2.40 -2.39 25.52
C LYS A 151 -2.94 -1.40 26.53
#